data_57d6deba87fbfaa4dcbc34802e10fd8f
#
_entry.id   57d6deba87fbfaa4dcbc34802e10fd8f
#
_cell.length_a   1.000
_cell.length_b   1.000
_cell.length_c   1.000
_cell.angle_alpha   90.00
_cell.angle_beta   90.00
_cell.angle_gamma   90.00
#
_symmetry.space_group_name_H-M   'P 1'
#
loop_
_entity.id
_entity.type
_entity.pdbx_description
1 polymer ?
#
loop_
_entity_poly.entity_id
_entity_poly.type
_entity_poly.pdbx_seq_one_letter_code
_entity_poly.pdbx_strand_id
1 'polypeptide(L)'
;MTARSCGFKSHPEHQSFMNLLIATGNRHKFTEISAILAVPQLSFMSLKQLSGAPEVVEDGDTFEANAKKKAVTLARFSGMWTLADDSGLEVEALHGAPGVYSARYAGEPADDGANNRKVIAAMEGITDRTARFRCVIALSDPSGVVRTVSGACEGRLLSAIRGAGGFGYDPLFVPDGYNQTFAEISEETKNKISHRARALKLAIEAWSDCFIHARPAWPD
;
A
#
# COMPACT_ATOMS: atom_id res chain seq x y z
N MET A 1 -40.88 -53.64 3.84
CA MET A 1 -40.56 -52.35 4.52
C MET A 1 -39.27 -51.81 3.95
N THR A 2 -39.40 -50.87 3.05
CA THR A 2 -38.22 -50.28 2.31
C THR A 2 -37.88 -48.95 2.95
N ALA A 3 -36.70 -48.89 3.55
CA ALA A 3 -36.16 -47.66 4.13
C ALA A 3 -35.74 -46.72 2.99
N ARG A 4 -36.33 -45.51 2.94
CA ARG A 4 -35.92 -44.44 2.07
C ARG A 4 -34.72 -43.72 2.71
N SER A 5 -33.57 -43.80 2.07
CA SER A 5 -32.37 -43.02 2.41
C SER A 5 -32.63 -41.57 1.99
N CYS A 6 -32.63 -40.68 2.97
CA CYS A 6 -32.72 -39.23 2.78
C CYS A 6 -31.32 -38.73 2.43
N GLY A 7 -31.07 -38.52 1.14
CA GLY A 7 -29.82 -37.93 0.68
C GLY A 7 -29.76 -36.44 1.05
N PHE A 8 -28.93 -36.09 2.00
CA PHE A 8 -28.55 -34.72 2.29
C PHE A 8 -27.76 -34.17 1.08
N LYS A 9 -28.41 -33.37 0.25
CA LYS A 9 -27.71 -32.57 -0.75
C LYS A 9 -27.03 -31.42 -0.01
N SER A 10 -25.73 -31.51 0.21
CA SER A 10 -24.91 -30.37 0.60
C SER A 10 -25.03 -29.30 -0.49
N HIS A 11 -25.64 -28.18 -0.15
CA HIS A 11 -25.61 -26.99 -0.99
C HIS A 11 -24.16 -26.50 -0.97
N PRO A 12 -23.56 -26.13 -2.12
CA PRO A 12 -22.27 -25.45 -2.12
C PRO A 12 -22.47 -24.13 -1.36
N GLU A 13 -21.69 -23.96 -0.30
CA GLU A 13 -21.59 -22.67 0.38
C GLU A 13 -21.20 -21.63 -0.66
N HIS A 14 -22.06 -20.64 -0.89
CA HIS A 14 -21.72 -19.47 -1.68
C HIS A 14 -20.60 -18.75 -0.95
N GLN A 15 -19.35 -18.96 -1.37
CA GLN A 15 -18.23 -18.13 -0.97
C GLN A 15 -18.53 -16.72 -1.49
N SER A 16 -18.95 -15.83 -0.61
CA SER A 16 -19.14 -14.43 -0.94
C SER A 16 -17.77 -13.78 -1.08
N PHE A 17 -17.41 -13.38 -2.29
CA PHE A 17 -16.21 -12.61 -2.54
C PHE A 17 -16.46 -11.15 -2.10
N MET A 18 -15.49 -10.59 -1.37
CA MET A 18 -15.48 -9.17 -1.05
C MET A 18 -14.74 -8.41 -2.17
N ASN A 19 -15.41 -7.44 -2.76
CA ASN A 19 -14.76 -6.48 -3.66
C ASN A 19 -14.08 -5.38 -2.83
N LEU A 20 -12.77 -5.29 -2.91
CA LEU A 20 -11.97 -4.28 -2.22
C LEU A 20 -11.42 -3.28 -3.24
N LEU A 21 -11.80 -2.01 -3.09
CA LEU A 21 -11.21 -0.92 -3.88
C LEU A 21 -9.82 -0.60 -3.34
N ILE A 22 -8.79 -0.68 -4.18
CA ILE A 22 -7.45 -0.19 -3.87
C ILE A 22 -7.33 1.24 -4.37
N ALA A 23 -7.33 2.19 -3.44
CA ALA A 23 -7.36 3.63 -3.68
C ALA A 23 -5.97 4.18 -4.03
N THR A 24 -5.44 3.75 -5.16
CA THR A 24 -4.16 4.26 -5.69
C THR A 24 -4.20 4.42 -7.20
N GLY A 25 -3.68 5.56 -7.68
CA GLY A 25 -3.41 5.78 -9.12
C GLY A 25 -2.08 5.17 -9.56
N ASN A 26 -1.20 4.80 -8.63
CA ASN A 26 0.11 4.22 -8.91
C ASN A 26 -0.01 2.72 -9.20
N ARG A 27 0.33 2.32 -10.44
CA ARG A 27 0.24 0.92 -10.89
C ARG A 27 1.15 -0.02 -10.08
N HIS A 28 2.35 0.44 -9.71
CA HIS A 28 3.29 -0.38 -8.94
C HIS A 28 2.75 -0.68 -7.54
N LYS A 29 2.21 0.34 -6.85
CA LYS A 29 1.55 0.17 -5.56
C LYS A 29 0.38 -0.82 -5.66
N PHE A 30 -0.47 -0.68 -6.68
CA PHE A 30 -1.59 -1.61 -6.91
C PHE A 30 -1.10 -3.05 -7.06
N THR A 31 -0.07 -3.28 -7.88
CA THR A 31 0.51 -4.62 -8.11
C THR A 31 1.07 -5.22 -6.82
N GLU A 32 1.87 -4.46 -6.06
CA GLU A 32 2.43 -4.92 -4.78
C GLU A 32 1.33 -5.26 -3.77
N ILE A 33 0.33 -4.37 -3.60
CA ILE A 33 -0.78 -4.57 -2.66
C ILE A 33 -1.57 -5.83 -3.03
N SER A 34 -1.93 -5.99 -4.30
CA SER A 34 -2.70 -7.15 -4.77
C SER A 34 -1.93 -8.46 -4.62
N ALA A 35 -0.61 -8.45 -4.85
CA ALA A 35 0.24 -9.63 -4.69
C ALA A 35 0.40 -10.05 -3.22
N ILE A 36 0.49 -9.09 -2.30
CA ILE A 36 0.67 -9.35 -0.87
C ILE A 36 -0.65 -9.73 -0.20
N LEU A 37 -1.76 -9.06 -0.55
CA LEU A 37 -3.10 -9.35 -0.03
C LEU A 37 -3.79 -10.53 -0.73
N ALA A 38 -3.06 -11.47 -1.29
CA ALA A 38 -3.61 -12.61 -2.02
C ALA A 38 -4.47 -13.54 -1.11
N VAL A 39 -5.57 -13.00 -0.57
CA VAL A 39 -6.58 -13.72 0.21
C VAL A 39 -7.64 -14.24 -0.74
N PRO A 40 -7.94 -15.55 -0.76
CA PRO A 40 -8.84 -16.16 -1.75
C PRO A 40 -10.23 -15.54 -1.85
N GLN A 41 -10.72 -14.91 -0.77
CA GLN A 41 -12.05 -14.30 -0.68
C GLN A 41 -12.08 -12.84 -1.14
N LEU A 42 -10.92 -12.24 -1.49
CA LEU A 42 -10.83 -10.86 -1.95
C LEU A 42 -10.72 -10.80 -3.48
N SER A 43 -11.50 -9.92 -4.08
CA SER A 43 -11.26 -9.44 -5.45
C SER A 43 -10.94 -7.94 -5.40
N PHE A 44 -9.99 -7.52 -6.24
CA PHE A 44 -9.48 -6.16 -6.19
C PHE A 44 -9.99 -5.34 -7.35
N MET A 45 -10.49 -4.14 -7.03
CA MET A 45 -10.81 -3.12 -8.01
C MET A 45 -9.76 -2.01 -7.95
N SER A 46 -9.23 -1.60 -9.09
CA SER A 46 -8.33 -0.46 -9.18
C SER A 46 -9.11 0.85 -9.26
N LEU A 47 -8.51 1.95 -8.81
CA LEU A 47 -9.10 3.29 -8.91
C LEU A 47 -9.43 3.68 -10.36
N LYS A 48 -8.68 3.17 -11.35
CA LYS A 48 -8.93 3.41 -12.78
C LYS A 48 -10.23 2.81 -13.30
N GLN A 49 -10.76 1.79 -12.63
CA GLN A 49 -12.03 1.14 -12.97
C GLN A 49 -13.24 1.85 -12.34
N LEU A 50 -13.00 2.80 -11.44
CA LEU A 50 -14.03 3.56 -10.76
C LEU A 50 -14.32 4.86 -11.54
N SER A 51 -15.37 4.86 -12.35
CA SER A 51 -15.76 6.03 -13.14
C SER A 51 -16.18 7.19 -12.24
N GLY A 52 -15.73 8.41 -12.57
CA GLY A 52 -16.10 9.63 -11.84
C GLY A 52 -15.51 9.73 -10.43
N ALA A 53 -14.51 8.91 -10.09
CA ALA A 53 -13.86 9.00 -8.80
C ALA A 53 -13.30 10.41 -8.54
N PRO A 54 -13.58 11.00 -7.36
CA PRO A 54 -13.01 12.30 -7.03
C PRO A 54 -11.49 12.21 -6.89
N GLU A 55 -10.81 13.26 -7.31
CA GLU A 55 -9.41 13.44 -6.98
C GLU A 55 -9.28 13.74 -5.48
N VAL A 56 -8.43 13.00 -4.79
CA VAL A 56 -8.18 13.21 -3.36
C VAL A 56 -6.83 13.88 -3.18
N VAL A 57 -6.86 15.16 -2.82
CA VAL A 57 -5.65 15.94 -2.55
C VAL A 57 -5.00 15.44 -1.26
N GLU A 58 -3.73 15.04 -1.35
CA GLU A 58 -2.90 14.55 -0.24
C GLU A 58 -2.17 15.75 0.42
N ASP A 59 -2.93 16.52 1.20
CA ASP A 59 -2.50 17.76 1.87
C ASP A 59 -2.27 17.58 3.39
N GLY A 60 -2.35 16.37 3.88
CA GLY A 60 -2.11 16.05 5.28
C GLY A 60 -0.60 16.07 5.64
N ASP A 61 -0.31 16.46 6.88
CA ASP A 61 1.06 16.53 7.42
C ASP A 61 1.63 15.16 7.80
N THR A 62 0.83 14.08 7.70
CA THR A 62 1.24 12.72 8.02
C THR A 62 0.75 11.72 6.99
N PHE A 63 1.50 10.62 6.79
CA PHE A 63 1.05 9.49 5.98
C PHE A 63 -0.32 8.95 6.43
N GLU A 64 -0.57 8.94 7.75
CA GLU A 64 -1.83 8.46 8.28
C GLU A 64 -3.01 9.36 7.88
N ALA A 65 -2.84 10.68 7.97
CA ALA A 65 -3.88 11.64 7.57
C ALA A 65 -4.24 11.49 6.09
N ASN A 66 -3.23 11.36 5.22
CA ASN A 66 -3.43 11.17 3.78
C ASN A 66 -4.07 9.82 3.46
N ALA A 67 -3.60 8.72 4.06
CA ALA A 67 -4.17 7.39 3.86
C ALA A 67 -5.65 7.35 4.31
N LYS A 68 -5.98 7.89 5.49
CA LYS A 68 -7.36 8.00 5.99
C LYS A 68 -8.24 8.82 5.06
N LYS A 69 -7.77 9.99 4.64
CA LYS A 69 -8.51 10.88 3.73
C LYS A 69 -8.86 10.16 2.43
N LYS A 70 -7.89 9.48 1.81
CA LYS A 70 -8.11 8.68 0.59
C LYS A 70 -9.12 7.56 0.81
N ALA A 71 -8.91 6.74 1.85
CA ALA A 71 -9.76 5.59 2.13
C ALA A 71 -11.22 6.01 2.35
N VAL A 72 -11.46 6.97 3.25
CA VAL A 72 -12.83 7.42 3.61
C VAL A 72 -13.53 8.09 2.43
N THR A 73 -12.84 8.99 1.71
CA THR A 73 -13.44 9.70 0.57
C THR A 73 -13.90 8.72 -0.51
N LEU A 74 -13.03 7.76 -0.87
CA LEU A 74 -13.33 6.83 -1.94
C LEU A 74 -14.26 5.69 -1.51
N ALA A 75 -14.26 5.29 -0.22
CA ALA A 75 -15.23 4.34 0.31
C ALA A 75 -16.66 4.91 0.26
N ARG A 76 -16.85 6.14 0.71
CA ARG A 76 -18.15 6.83 0.66
C ARG A 76 -18.63 7.06 -0.77
N PHE A 77 -17.72 7.40 -1.68
CA PHE A 77 -18.06 7.60 -3.08
C PHE A 77 -18.47 6.30 -3.79
N SER A 78 -17.69 5.23 -3.58
CA SER A 78 -17.89 3.96 -4.28
C SER A 78 -18.94 3.04 -3.66
N GLY A 79 -19.30 3.27 -2.39
CA GLY A 79 -20.10 2.33 -1.60
C GLY A 79 -19.38 1.01 -1.28
N MET A 80 -18.04 0.96 -1.45
CA MET A 80 -17.23 -0.25 -1.25
C MET A 80 -16.23 -0.10 -0.12
N TRP A 81 -15.86 -1.23 0.47
CA TRP A 81 -14.65 -1.27 1.29
C TRP A 81 -13.46 -0.79 0.47
N THR A 82 -12.70 0.13 1.04
CA THR A 82 -11.60 0.80 0.35
C THR A 82 -10.34 0.77 1.17
N LEU A 83 -9.28 0.27 0.56
CA LEU A 83 -7.93 0.27 1.11
C LEU A 83 -7.11 1.34 0.42
N ALA A 84 -6.51 2.22 1.20
CA ALA A 84 -5.58 3.25 0.73
C ALA A 84 -4.21 3.06 1.37
N ASP A 85 -3.17 3.39 0.61
CA ASP A 85 -1.78 3.45 1.04
C ASP A 85 -1.28 4.89 0.94
N ASP A 86 -0.61 5.36 1.97
CA ASP A 86 0.30 6.49 1.85
C ASP A 86 1.68 6.10 2.39
N SER A 87 2.72 6.42 1.63
CA SER A 87 4.06 5.89 1.88
C SER A 87 5.14 6.78 1.29
N GLY A 88 6.29 6.77 1.91
CA GLY A 88 7.43 7.54 1.46
C GLY A 88 8.74 7.16 2.13
N LEU A 89 9.79 7.84 1.69
CA LEU A 89 11.14 7.76 2.22
C LEU A 89 11.30 8.82 3.32
N GLU A 90 11.84 8.42 4.46
CA GLU A 90 12.27 9.31 5.53
C GLU A 90 13.78 9.17 5.70
N VAL A 91 14.52 10.28 5.64
CA VAL A 91 15.98 10.31 5.78
C VAL A 91 16.34 11.03 7.08
N GLU A 92 17.09 10.39 7.96
CA GLU A 92 17.39 10.90 9.30
C GLU A 92 18.14 12.24 9.23
N ALA A 93 19.20 12.31 8.44
CA ALA A 93 20.00 13.51 8.25
C ALA A 93 19.26 14.67 7.58
N LEU A 94 18.10 14.41 6.97
CA LEU A 94 17.19 15.40 6.39
C LEU A 94 15.96 15.66 7.28
N HIS A 95 16.03 15.31 8.56
CA HIS A 95 14.94 15.48 9.53
C HIS A 95 13.61 14.84 9.07
N GLY A 96 13.70 13.68 8.44
CA GLY A 96 12.54 12.94 7.93
C GLY A 96 12.11 13.32 6.52
N ALA A 97 12.70 14.35 5.89
CA ALA A 97 12.41 14.61 4.48
C ALA A 97 12.96 13.47 3.58
N PRO A 98 12.32 13.20 2.44
CA PRO A 98 11.13 13.83 1.83
C PRO A 98 9.80 13.59 2.56
N GLY A 99 9.64 12.51 3.36
CA GLY A 99 8.44 12.22 4.12
C GLY A 99 7.18 12.17 3.23
N VAL A 100 6.11 12.85 3.64
CA VAL A 100 4.83 12.90 2.90
C VAL A 100 4.94 13.54 1.51
N TYR A 101 6.04 14.22 1.23
CA TYR A 101 6.32 14.82 -0.08
C TYR A 101 7.09 13.89 -1.02
N SER A 102 7.30 12.62 -0.65
CA SER A 102 8.14 11.67 -1.38
C SER A 102 7.85 11.61 -2.89
N ALA A 103 6.58 11.54 -3.27
CA ALA A 103 6.20 11.44 -4.68
C ALA A 103 6.47 12.74 -5.49
N ARG A 104 6.48 13.90 -4.83
CA ARG A 104 6.64 15.22 -5.45
C ARG A 104 7.77 16.04 -4.83
N TYR A 105 8.80 15.38 -4.33
CA TYR A 105 9.89 16.05 -3.62
C TYR A 105 10.66 17.05 -4.49
N ALA A 106 10.80 16.75 -5.78
CA ALA A 106 11.40 17.67 -6.76
C ALA A 106 10.40 18.67 -7.36
N GLY A 107 9.11 18.57 -7.02
CA GLY A 107 8.03 19.39 -7.56
C GLY A 107 7.07 18.60 -8.44
N GLU A 108 6.19 19.32 -9.12
CA GLU A 108 5.20 18.76 -10.06
C GLU A 108 5.60 19.08 -11.51
N PRO A 109 5.33 18.18 -12.49
CA PRO A 109 4.76 16.85 -12.31
C PRO A 109 5.74 15.90 -11.61
N ALA A 110 5.20 14.87 -10.92
CA ALA A 110 6.01 13.88 -10.21
C ALA A 110 6.96 13.14 -11.16
N ASP A 111 8.27 13.13 -10.80
CA ASP A 111 9.34 12.47 -11.55
C ASP A 111 10.29 11.77 -10.57
N ASP A 112 10.29 10.42 -10.61
CA ASP A 112 11.14 9.62 -9.73
C ASP A 112 12.62 9.91 -9.91
N GLY A 113 13.08 10.16 -11.16
CA GLY A 113 14.46 10.50 -11.46
C GLY A 113 14.85 11.86 -10.87
N ALA A 114 13.99 12.86 -10.98
CA ALA A 114 14.20 14.18 -10.40
C ALA A 114 14.21 14.10 -8.86
N ASN A 115 13.28 13.35 -8.28
CA ASN A 115 13.22 13.13 -6.84
C ASN A 115 14.49 12.45 -6.31
N ASN A 116 14.99 11.41 -6.99
CA ASN A 116 16.24 10.74 -6.64
C ASN A 116 17.44 11.71 -6.72
N ARG A 117 17.56 12.48 -7.80
CA ARG A 117 18.65 13.49 -7.94
C ARG A 117 18.61 14.52 -6.82
N LYS A 118 17.41 14.98 -6.43
CA LYS A 118 17.26 15.95 -5.35
C LYS A 118 17.69 15.38 -3.99
N VAL A 119 17.35 14.12 -3.69
CA VAL A 119 17.81 13.45 -2.46
C VAL A 119 19.33 13.29 -2.47
N ILE A 120 19.91 12.85 -3.59
CA ILE A 120 21.38 12.71 -3.72
C ILE A 120 22.07 14.04 -3.44
N ALA A 121 21.60 15.13 -4.06
CA ALA A 121 22.17 16.46 -3.87
C ALA A 121 22.01 16.96 -2.42
N ALA A 122 20.86 16.76 -1.81
CA ALA A 122 20.61 17.12 -0.41
C ALA A 122 21.50 16.35 0.57
N MET A 123 21.97 15.17 0.17
CA MET A 123 22.84 14.30 0.97
C MET A 123 24.33 14.45 0.65
N GLU A 124 24.70 15.42 -0.18
CA GLU A 124 26.11 15.66 -0.51
C GLU A 124 26.92 16.09 0.73
N GLY A 125 28.07 15.45 0.95
CA GLY A 125 28.92 15.69 2.12
C GLY A 125 28.40 15.12 3.44
N ILE A 126 27.21 14.54 3.48
CA ILE A 126 26.63 13.94 4.68
C ILE A 126 27.05 12.46 4.78
N THR A 127 27.66 12.09 5.89
CA THR A 127 28.12 10.71 6.17
C THR A 127 27.03 9.81 6.72
N ASP A 128 26.11 10.36 7.52
CA ASP A 128 24.96 9.60 7.99
C ASP A 128 23.97 9.38 6.83
N ARG A 129 23.84 8.11 6.45
CA ARG A 129 22.97 7.68 5.33
C ARG A 129 21.72 6.96 5.81
N THR A 130 21.47 6.99 7.13
CA THR A 130 20.32 6.30 7.74
C THR A 130 19.01 6.80 7.14
N ALA A 131 18.20 5.86 6.68
CA ALA A 131 16.91 6.15 6.09
C ALA A 131 15.95 4.98 6.32
N ARG A 132 14.65 5.27 6.18
CA ARG A 132 13.63 4.22 6.16
C ARG A 132 12.55 4.54 5.15
N PHE A 133 11.99 3.51 4.60
CA PHE A 133 10.67 3.61 3.99
C PHE A 133 9.58 3.39 5.02
N ARG A 134 8.55 4.19 4.96
CA ARG A 134 7.35 4.06 5.79
C ARG A 134 6.09 3.92 4.94
N CYS A 135 5.15 3.10 5.40
CA CYS A 135 3.84 2.95 4.77
C CYS A 135 2.76 2.94 5.84
N VAL A 136 1.71 3.69 5.62
CA VAL A 136 0.46 3.58 6.38
C VAL A 136 -0.61 3.05 5.45
N ILE A 137 -1.26 1.97 5.86
CA ILE A 137 -2.44 1.40 5.22
C ILE A 137 -3.67 1.84 6.01
N ALA A 138 -4.66 2.38 5.32
CA ALA A 138 -5.97 2.68 5.87
C ALA A 138 -7.02 1.82 5.18
N LEU A 139 -7.93 1.19 5.95
CA LEU A 139 -9.09 0.46 5.48
C LEU A 139 -10.34 1.18 5.97
N SER A 140 -11.22 1.60 5.05
CA SER A 140 -12.49 2.23 5.37
C SER A 140 -13.65 1.40 4.85
N ASP A 141 -14.69 1.28 5.66
CA ASP A 141 -15.98 0.78 5.21
C ASP A 141 -16.78 1.89 4.46
N PRO A 142 -17.88 1.56 3.79
CA PRO A 142 -18.69 2.54 3.07
C PRO A 142 -19.28 3.65 3.94
N SER A 143 -19.47 3.42 5.25
CA SER A 143 -19.96 4.44 6.19
C SER A 143 -18.89 5.47 6.57
N GLY A 144 -17.61 5.16 6.32
CA GLY A 144 -16.46 5.99 6.63
C GLY A 144 -15.81 5.65 7.98
N VAL A 145 -16.14 4.52 8.59
CA VAL A 145 -15.36 3.99 9.71
C VAL A 145 -14.02 3.49 9.17
N VAL A 146 -12.94 4.05 9.69
CA VAL A 146 -11.57 3.81 9.18
C VAL A 146 -10.65 3.25 10.25
N ARG A 147 -9.81 2.29 9.84
CA ARG A 147 -8.76 1.67 10.64
C ARG A 147 -7.42 1.87 9.95
N THR A 148 -6.33 1.94 10.70
CA THR A 148 -4.98 2.11 10.15
C THR A 148 -3.99 1.16 10.78
N VAL A 149 -2.98 0.77 10.00
CA VAL A 149 -1.76 0.11 10.44
C VAL A 149 -0.57 0.75 9.76
N SER A 150 0.62 0.63 10.35
CA SER A 150 1.84 1.21 9.81
C SER A 150 2.95 0.17 9.77
N GLY A 151 3.75 0.20 8.70
CA GLY A 151 4.95 -0.62 8.55
C GLY A 151 6.13 0.25 8.11
N ALA A 152 7.33 -0.10 8.58
CA ALA A 152 8.57 0.55 8.19
C ALA A 152 9.60 -0.48 7.76
N CYS A 153 10.50 -0.08 6.87
CA CYS A 153 11.68 -0.83 6.48
C CYS A 153 12.88 0.07 6.67
N GLU A 154 13.69 -0.23 7.67
CA GLU A 154 14.93 0.49 7.96
C GLU A 154 16.01 0.11 6.96
N GLY A 155 16.98 1.02 6.74
CA GLY A 155 18.06 0.84 5.81
C GLY A 155 18.92 2.10 5.65
N ARG A 156 19.59 2.18 4.52
CA ARG A 156 20.49 3.31 4.20
C ARG A 156 20.37 3.74 2.74
N LEU A 157 20.73 4.99 2.48
CA LEU A 157 20.82 5.53 1.13
C LEU A 157 22.21 5.36 0.54
N LEU A 158 22.27 5.05 -0.74
CA LEU A 158 23.48 5.14 -1.56
C LEU A 158 23.74 6.59 -2.00
N SER A 159 24.98 6.86 -2.41
CA SER A 159 25.36 8.14 -3.03
C SER A 159 25.06 8.19 -4.53
N ALA A 160 24.74 7.05 -5.14
CA ALA A 160 24.40 6.93 -6.55
C ALA A 160 23.34 5.87 -6.78
N ILE A 161 22.57 6.00 -7.84
CA ILE A 161 21.54 5.05 -8.27
C ILE A 161 22.18 3.71 -8.62
N ARG A 162 21.56 2.60 -8.17
CA ARG A 162 21.96 1.25 -8.47
C ARG A 162 20.73 0.34 -8.65
N GLY A 163 20.69 -0.40 -9.77
CA GLY A 163 19.55 -1.21 -10.19
C GLY A 163 18.58 -0.46 -11.08
N ALA A 164 17.71 -1.19 -11.77
CA ALA A 164 16.73 -0.66 -12.72
C ALA A 164 15.29 -1.10 -12.42
N GLY A 165 15.08 -1.93 -11.41
CA GLY A 165 13.75 -2.39 -11.00
C GLY A 165 13.06 -1.40 -10.05
N GLY A 166 11.81 -1.75 -9.70
CA GLY A 166 11.04 -0.99 -8.73
C GLY A 166 10.57 0.38 -9.20
N PHE A 167 10.39 1.32 -8.26
CA PHE A 167 9.92 2.69 -8.52
C PHE A 167 10.33 3.63 -7.37
N GLY A 168 10.14 4.92 -7.56
CA GLY A 168 10.48 5.92 -6.55
C GLY A 168 11.96 5.89 -6.19
N TYR A 169 12.26 5.75 -4.90
CA TYR A 169 13.62 5.73 -4.36
C TYR A 169 14.22 4.33 -4.24
N ASP A 170 13.58 3.30 -4.79
CA ASP A 170 14.10 1.92 -4.77
C ASP A 170 15.56 1.81 -5.24
N PRO A 171 16.02 2.56 -6.28
CA PRO A 171 17.42 2.49 -6.74
C PRO A 171 18.44 3.11 -5.79
N LEU A 172 18.01 3.87 -4.80
CA LEU A 172 18.89 4.49 -3.79
C LEU A 172 18.88 3.77 -2.44
N PHE A 173 17.85 2.99 -2.15
CA PHE A 173 17.62 2.44 -0.82
C PHE A 173 18.10 0.99 -0.70
N VAL A 174 18.99 0.75 0.27
CA VAL A 174 19.47 -0.59 0.65
C VAL A 174 18.85 -0.94 2.00
N PRO A 175 17.96 -1.94 2.07
CA PRO A 175 17.34 -2.35 3.33
C PRO A 175 18.36 -3.03 4.25
N ASP A 176 18.16 -2.92 5.55
CA ASP A 176 19.01 -3.58 6.55
C ASP A 176 19.04 -5.08 6.34
N GLY A 177 20.26 -5.64 6.52
CA GLY A 177 20.54 -7.07 6.28
C GLY A 177 20.81 -7.42 4.81
N TYR A 178 20.77 -6.43 3.91
CA TYR A 178 21.03 -6.63 2.46
C TYR A 178 22.20 -5.75 1.99
N ASN A 179 22.80 -6.15 0.85
CA ASN A 179 23.78 -5.36 0.12
C ASN A 179 23.26 -4.84 -1.22
N GLN A 180 22.05 -5.26 -1.59
CA GLN A 180 21.33 -4.90 -2.81
C GLN A 180 20.28 -3.83 -2.50
N THR A 181 20.05 -2.92 -3.45
CA THR A 181 18.95 -1.97 -3.36
C THR A 181 17.59 -2.64 -3.59
N PHE A 182 16.49 -1.98 -3.25
CA PHE A 182 15.16 -2.45 -3.62
C PHE A 182 14.97 -2.60 -5.14
N ALA A 183 15.74 -1.85 -5.94
CA ALA A 183 15.73 -1.99 -7.40
C ALA A 183 16.53 -3.19 -7.93
N GLU A 184 17.36 -3.81 -7.10
CA GLU A 184 18.18 -4.97 -7.47
C GLU A 184 17.64 -6.30 -6.94
N ILE A 185 16.89 -6.28 -5.83
CA ILE A 185 16.27 -7.49 -5.29
C ILE A 185 15.02 -7.88 -6.08
N SER A 186 14.65 -9.17 -6.01
CA SER A 186 13.44 -9.65 -6.67
C SER A 186 12.17 -9.05 -6.05
N GLU A 187 11.10 -8.90 -6.86
CA GLU A 187 9.78 -8.50 -6.37
C GLU A 187 9.28 -9.43 -5.25
N GLU A 188 9.52 -10.73 -5.37
CA GLU A 188 9.16 -11.70 -4.32
C GLU A 188 9.85 -11.38 -2.99
N THR A 189 11.14 -11.06 -3.01
CA THR A 189 11.88 -10.67 -1.80
C THR A 189 11.37 -9.35 -1.26
N LYS A 190 11.20 -8.33 -2.12
CA LYS A 190 10.68 -7.02 -1.74
C LYS A 190 9.28 -7.13 -1.10
N ASN A 191 8.40 -7.99 -1.64
CA ASN A 191 7.06 -8.25 -1.12
C ASN A 191 7.04 -9.00 0.22
N LYS A 192 8.19 -9.45 0.73
CA LYS A 192 8.33 -10.03 2.08
C LYS A 192 8.87 -9.05 3.10
N ILE A 193 9.75 -8.13 2.71
CA ILE A 193 10.55 -7.32 3.64
C ILE A 193 10.22 -5.82 3.62
N SER A 194 9.58 -5.32 2.56
CA SER A 194 9.34 -3.89 2.40
C SER A 194 8.40 -3.31 3.47
N HIS A 195 8.44 -1.99 3.62
CA HIS A 195 7.52 -1.22 4.46
C HIS A 195 6.05 -1.55 4.19
N ARG A 196 5.68 -1.64 2.89
CA ARG A 196 4.32 -2.01 2.46
C ARG A 196 3.98 -3.45 2.83
N ALA A 197 4.91 -4.38 2.63
CA ALA A 197 4.70 -5.77 3.01
C ALA A 197 4.47 -5.92 4.51
N ARG A 198 5.24 -5.22 5.33
CA ARG A 198 5.08 -5.22 6.79
C ARG A 198 3.74 -4.61 7.22
N ALA A 199 3.34 -3.47 6.62
CA ALA A 199 2.05 -2.85 6.90
C ALA A 199 0.87 -3.76 6.50
N LEU A 200 0.92 -4.36 5.30
CA LEU A 200 -0.14 -5.26 4.83
C LEU A 200 -0.22 -6.56 5.63
N LYS A 201 0.91 -7.10 6.10
CA LYS A 201 0.90 -8.25 7.02
C LYS A 201 0.17 -7.92 8.32
N LEU A 202 0.45 -6.76 8.91
CA LEU A 202 -0.29 -6.29 10.10
C LEU A 202 -1.77 -6.05 9.79
N ALA A 203 -2.11 -5.56 8.58
CA ALA A 203 -3.49 -5.39 8.15
C ALA A 203 -4.23 -6.74 8.08
N ILE A 204 -3.62 -7.77 7.49
CA ILE A 204 -4.18 -9.12 7.42
C ILE A 204 -4.42 -9.68 8.83
N GLU A 205 -3.46 -9.54 9.73
CA GLU A 205 -3.56 -10.02 11.11
C GLU A 205 -4.64 -9.28 11.91
N ALA A 206 -4.70 -7.93 11.79
CA ALA A 206 -5.60 -7.08 12.58
C ALA A 206 -7.04 -7.03 12.04
N TRP A 207 -7.24 -7.30 10.75
CA TRP A 207 -8.52 -7.10 10.05
C TRP A 207 -9.03 -8.36 9.35
N SER A 208 -8.55 -9.54 9.75
CA SER A 208 -8.98 -10.82 9.19
C SER A 208 -10.51 -10.95 9.15
N ASP A 209 -11.20 -10.57 10.22
CA ASP A 209 -12.65 -10.61 10.29
C ASP A 209 -13.34 -9.72 9.26
N CYS A 210 -12.75 -8.54 8.95
CA CYS A 210 -13.27 -7.65 7.92
C CYS A 210 -13.15 -8.26 6.53
N PHE A 211 -12.04 -8.97 6.26
CA PHE A 211 -11.79 -9.60 4.96
C PHE A 211 -12.59 -10.88 4.73
N ILE A 212 -12.98 -11.58 5.81
CA ILE A 212 -13.73 -12.85 5.74
C ILE A 212 -15.24 -12.62 5.82
N HIS A 213 -15.72 -11.61 6.57
CA HIS A 213 -17.13 -11.42 6.91
C HIS A 213 -17.79 -10.18 6.31
N ALA A 214 -17.08 -9.43 5.44
CA ALA A 214 -17.68 -8.28 4.78
C ALA A 214 -18.81 -8.74 3.85
N ARG A 215 -20.04 -8.74 4.36
CA ARG A 215 -21.25 -8.95 3.54
C ARG A 215 -21.34 -7.81 2.53
N PRO A 216 -21.67 -8.09 1.25
CA PRO A 216 -22.02 -7.03 0.32
C PRO A 216 -23.23 -6.30 0.90
N ALA A 217 -23.14 -5.00 1.12
CA ALA A 217 -24.28 -4.15 1.35
C ALA A 217 -25.00 -3.99 0.00
N TRP A 218 -25.90 -4.92 -0.32
CA TRP A 218 -26.89 -4.69 -1.38
C TRP A 218 -28.12 -4.10 -0.68
N PRO A 219 -28.64 -2.96 -1.17
CA PRO A 219 -29.97 -2.50 -0.75
C PRO A 219 -31.00 -3.49 -1.25
N ASP A 220 -31.98 -3.83 -0.38
CA ASP A 220 -33.21 -4.55 -0.71
C ASP A 220 -34.02 -3.81 -1.79
#